data_98732881a6dd61a2569bd693819b3a03
#
_entry.id   98732881a6dd61a2569bd693819b3a03
#
_cell.length_a   1.000
_cell.length_b   1.000
_cell.length_c   1.000
_cell.angle_alpha   90.00
_cell.angle_beta   90.00
_cell.angle_gamma   90.00
#
_symmetry.space_group_name_H-M   'P 1'
#
loop_
_entity.id
_entity.type
_entity.pdbx_description
1 polymer ?
#
loop_
_entity_poly.entity_id
_entity_poly.type
_entity_poly.pdbx_seq_one_letter_code
_entity_poly.pdbx_strand_id
1 'polypeptide(L)'
;MILGKVVGTIWATRKDEELVGMTFQVVKHIGLDYKLKDTFVVAVDTVQAGIGDVVLVCSGSSARQTTKTKNKPVDAVIMAVVDKLDVGD
;
A
#
# COMPACT_ATOMS: atom_id res chain seq x y z
N MET A 1 7.16 8.32 2.28
CA MET A 1 6.49 7.10 2.75
C MET A 1 5.40 7.44 3.74
N ILE A 2 4.38 6.64 3.78
CA ILE A 2 3.28 6.80 4.72
C ILE A 2 3.03 5.50 5.46
N LEU A 3 2.51 5.63 6.66
CA LEU A 3 2.11 4.52 7.51
C LEU A 3 0.60 4.34 7.37
N GLY A 4 0.16 3.11 7.14
CA GLY A 4 -1.25 2.84 6.97
C GLY A 4 -1.63 1.43 7.39
N LYS A 5 -2.93 1.15 7.31
CA LYS A 5 -3.49 -0.16 7.60
C LYS A 5 -4.32 -0.62 6.42
N VAL A 6 -4.10 -1.85 5.99
CA VAL A 6 -4.91 -2.44 4.92
C VAL A 6 -6.32 -2.70 5.45
N VAL A 7 -7.29 -2.07 4.83
CA VAL A 7 -8.71 -2.19 5.23
C VAL A 7 -9.56 -2.87 4.17
N GLY A 8 -9.03 -3.09 2.99
CA GLY A 8 -9.79 -3.75 1.93
C GLY A 8 -8.91 -4.12 0.76
N THR A 9 -9.44 -4.98 -0.11
CA THR A 9 -8.80 -5.40 -1.35
C THR A 9 -9.72 -5.03 -2.50
N ILE A 10 -9.15 -4.49 -3.59
CA ILE A 10 -9.90 -4.13 -4.77
C ILE A 10 -9.80 -5.26 -5.79
N TRP A 11 -10.94 -5.75 -6.23
CA TRP A 11 -11.05 -6.75 -7.29
C TRP A 11 -11.53 -6.07 -8.56
N ALA A 12 -10.70 -6.07 -9.61
CA ALA A 12 -11.03 -5.46 -10.89
C ALA A 12 -10.97 -6.52 -11.99
N THR A 13 -12.11 -6.82 -12.60
CA THR A 13 -12.21 -7.81 -13.68
C THR A 13 -11.61 -7.28 -14.97
N ARG A 14 -11.86 -6.01 -15.29
CA ARG A 14 -11.31 -5.34 -16.49
C ARG A 14 -10.37 -4.24 -16.04
N LYS A 15 -9.16 -4.26 -16.59
CA LYS A 15 -8.14 -3.28 -16.27
C LYS A 15 -7.13 -3.22 -17.41
N ASP A 16 -6.34 -2.17 -17.41
CA ASP A 16 -5.24 -2.05 -18.35
C ASP A 16 -4.31 -3.26 -18.21
N GLU A 17 -3.81 -3.78 -19.33
CA GLU A 17 -2.97 -4.98 -19.30
C GLU A 17 -1.65 -4.77 -18.54
N GLU A 18 -1.19 -3.52 -18.40
CA GLU A 18 -0.02 -3.19 -17.57
C GLU A 18 -0.26 -3.46 -16.09
N LEU A 19 -1.52 -3.58 -15.68
CA LEU A 19 -1.91 -3.84 -14.29
C LEU A 19 -2.27 -5.30 -14.04
N VAL A 20 -2.27 -6.15 -15.06
CA VAL A 20 -2.62 -7.56 -14.91
C VAL A 20 -1.62 -8.27 -14.00
N GLY A 21 -2.14 -9.06 -13.07
CA GLY A 21 -1.32 -9.78 -12.10
C GLY A 21 -1.00 -8.99 -10.84
N MET A 22 -1.37 -7.71 -10.78
CA MET A 22 -1.18 -6.90 -9.58
C MET A 22 -2.36 -7.03 -8.63
N THR A 23 -2.07 -7.04 -7.33
CA THR A 23 -3.06 -6.95 -6.27
C THR A 23 -3.12 -5.52 -5.77
N PHE A 24 -4.33 -4.99 -5.63
CA PHE A 24 -4.56 -3.63 -5.15
C PHE A 24 -5.21 -3.67 -3.78
N GLN A 25 -4.65 -2.93 -2.84
CA GLN A 25 -5.17 -2.84 -1.48
C GLN A 25 -5.62 -1.42 -1.19
N VAL A 26 -6.72 -1.31 -0.43
CA VAL A 26 -7.13 -0.04 0.13
C VAL A 26 -6.41 0.13 1.46
N VAL A 27 -5.59 1.17 1.58
CA VAL A 27 -4.79 1.44 2.77
C VAL A 27 -5.24 2.75 3.38
N LYS A 28 -5.81 2.69 4.57
CA LYS A 28 -6.13 3.90 5.34
C LYS A 28 -4.89 4.39 6.06
N HIS A 29 -4.69 5.70 6.07
CA HIS A 29 -3.64 6.32 6.87
C HIS A 29 -3.92 6.08 8.35
N ILE A 30 -2.87 5.90 9.13
CA ILE A 30 -2.99 5.78 10.59
C ILE A 30 -2.04 6.75 11.27
N GLY A 31 -2.40 7.12 12.49
CA GLY A 31 -1.52 7.88 13.36
C GLY A 31 -0.52 6.96 14.07
N LEU A 32 0.42 7.54 14.79
CA LEU A 32 1.40 6.78 15.58
C LEU A 32 0.74 6.00 16.72
N ASP A 33 -0.51 6.31 17.03
CA ASP A 33 -1.33 5.61 18.02
C ASP A 33 -2.15 4.46 17.40
N TYR A 34 -1.90 4.14 16.13
CA TYR A 34 -2.62 3.14 15.32
C TYR A 34 -4.07 3.49 15.01
N LYS A 35 -4.53 4.69 15.34
CA LYS A 35 -5.90 5.10 15.02
C LYS A 35 -6.05 5.38 13.53
N LEU A 36 -7.13 4.85 12.94
CA LEU A 36 -7.44 5.07 11.53
C LEU A 36 -7.83 6.53 11.30
N LYS A 37 -7.33 7.08 10.19
CA LYS A 37 -7.73 8.39 9.68
C LYS A 37 -8.75 8.19 8.56
N ASP A 38 -9.42 9.28 8.16
CA ASP A 38 -10.44 9.19 7.10
C ASP A 38 -9.85 9.09 5.70
N THR A 39 -8.59 9.45 5.53
CA THR A 39 -7.92 9.43 4.24
C THR A 39 -7.39 8.04 3.92
N PHE A 40 -7.36 7.71 2.63
CA PHE A 40 -6.85 6.42 2.19
C PHE A 40 -6.11 6.55 0.85
N VAL A 41 -5.41 5.50 0.49
CA VAL A 41 -4.75 5.37 -0.81
C VAL A 41 -4.98 3.94 -1.32
N VAL A 42 -5.04 3.80 -2.63
CA VAL A 42 -5.02 2.49 -3.29
C VAL A 42 -3.59 2.20 -3.68
N ALA A 43 -3.05 1.11 -3.18
CA ALA A 43 -1.64 0.76 -3.40
C ALA A 43 -1.50 -0.64 -3.97
N VAL A 44 -0.49 -0.81 -4.83
CA VAL A 44 -0.10 -2.13 -5.33
C VAL A 44 0.57 -2.89 -4.18
N ASP A 45 0.19 -4.14 -4.00
CA ASP A 45 0.76 -5.00 -2.97
C ASP A 45 1.91 -5.82 -3.57
N THR A 46 3.12 -5.60 -3.09
CA THR A 46 4.31 -6.35 -3.50
C THR A 46 4.83 -7.29 -2.43
N VAL A 47 4.18 -7.35 -1.27
CA VAL A 47 4.68 -8.09 -0.10
C VAL A 47 3.65 -9.04 0.50
N GLN A 48 2.55 -9.27 -0.19
CA GLN A 48 1.48 -10.16 0.27
C GLN A 48 0.88 -9.71 1.61
N ALA A 49 0.59 -8.42 1.71
CA ALA A 49 -0.08 -7.88 2.87
C ALA A 49 -1.56 -8.32 2.89
N GLY A 50 -2.11 -8.48 4.07
CA GLY A 50 -3.50 -8.84 4.27
C GLY A 50 -4.29 -7.75 4.97
N ILE A 51 -5.62 -7.88 4.96
CA ILE A 51 -6.50 -6.97 5.69
C ILE A 51 -6.15 -7.02 7.17
N GLY A 52 -5.98 -5.84 7.76
CA GLY A 52 -5.57 -5.70 9.15
C GLY A 52 -4.07 -5.46 9.34
N ASP A 53 -3.25 -5.71 8.32
CA ASP A 53 -1.82 -5.46 8.41
C ASP A 53 -1.51 -3.97 8.41
N VAL A 54 -0.56 -3.57 9.25
CA VAL A 54 0.03 -2.23 9.21
C VAL A 54 1.18 -2.27 8.22
N VAL A 55 1.20 -1.28 7.31
CA VAL A 55 2.12 -1.29 6.17
C VAL A 55 2.79 0.06 5.98
N LEU A 56 3.95 0.03 5.31
CA LEU A 56 4.60 1.22 4.78
C LEU A 56 4.30 1.32 3.29
N VAL A 57 3.85 2.48 2.87
CA VAL A 57 3.48 2.75 1.48
C VAL A 57 4.38 3.84 0.92
N CYS A 58 4.97 3.57 -0.23
CA CYS A 58 5.68 4.55 -1.03
C CYS A 58 4.72 5.12 -2.05
N SER A 59 4.79 6.42 -2.33
CA SER A 59 3.88 7.07 -3.27
C SER A 59 4.61 7.96 -4.26
N GLY A 60 3.88 8.45 -5.27
CA GLY A 60 4.44 9.27 -6.33
C GLY A 60 5.36 8.46 -7.25
N SER A 61 6.34 9.11 -7.84
CA SER A 61 7.26 8.47 -8.78
C SER A 61 8.12 7.39 -8.12
N SER A 62 8.39 7.50 -6.82
CA SER A 62 9.15 6.49 -6.08
C SER A 62 8.46 5.13 -6.06
N ALA A 63 7.12 5.10 -6.17
CA ALA A 63 6.36 3.85 -6.21
C ALA A 63 6.71 3.00 -7.44
N ARG A 64 7.29 3.57 -8.48
CA ARG A 64 7.68 2.87 -9.71
C ARG A 64 9.11 2.37 -9.71
N GLN A 65 9.79 2.41 -8.56
CA GLN A 65 11.20 2.02 -8.46
C GLN A 65 11.41 0.61 -7.91
N THR A 66 10.33 -0.17 -7.73
CA THR A 66 10.46 -1.58 -7.35
C THR A 66 10.57 -2.46 -8.59
N THR A 67 11.07 -3.67 -8.41
CA THR A 67 11.16 -4.64 -9.51
C THR A 67 9.78 -4.93 -10.13
N LYS A 68 8.74 -4.98 -9.30
CA LYS A 68 7.38 -5.32 -9.74
C LYS A 68 6.64 -4.13 -10.35
N THR A 69 7.03 -2.89 -10.00
CA THR A 69 6.31 -1.68 -10.43
C THR A 69 7.08 -0.83 -11.43
N LYS A 70 8.30 -1.23 -11.79
CA LYS A 70 9.14 -0.48 -12.71
C LYS A 70 8.43 -0.25 -14.04
N ASN A 71 8.34 1.02 -14.44
CA ASN A 71 7.68 1.44 -15.67
C ASN A 71 6.19 1.07 -15.74
N LYS A 72 5.54 0.86 -14.60
CA LYS A 72 4.11 0.59 -14.53
C LYS A 72 3.33 1.85 -14.15
N PRO A 73 2.07 1.99 -14.61
CA PRO A 73 1.26 3.19 -14.34
C PRO A 73 0.64 3.14 -12.95
N VAL A 74 1.48 3.10 -11.93
CA VAL A 74 1.07 3.08 -10.52
C VAL A 74 1.79 4.17 -9.75
N ASP A 75 1.14 4.71 -8.72
CA ASP A 75 1.67 5.82 -7.93
C ASP A 75 1.69 5.56 -6.43
N ALA A 76 1.33 4.35 -6.02
CA ALA A 76 1.46 3.92 -4.63
C ALA A 76 1.74 2.42 -4.58
N VAL A 77 2.66 2.04 -3.71
CA VAL A 77 3.06 0.64 -3.56
C VAL A 77 3.34 0.34 -2.09
N ILE A 78 2.85 -0.83 -1.63
CA ILE A 78 3.16 -1.32 -0.29
C ILE A 78 4.57 -1.89 -0.31
N MET A 79 5.45 -1.31 0.50
CA MET A 79 6.87 -1.67 0.54
C MET A 79 7.18 -2.68 1.65
N ALA A 80 6.42 -2.66 2.73
CA ALA A 80 6.71 -3.50 3.88
C ALA A 80 5.47 -3.72 4.73
N VAL A 81 5.39 -4.89 5.37
CA VAL A 81 4.47 -5.14 6.48
C VAL A 81 5.21 -4.80 7.77
N VAL A 82 4.59 -3.97 8.61
CA VAL A 82 5.19 -3.50 9.84
C VAL A 82 4.81 -4.44 10.97
N ASP A 83 5.80 -5.08 11.57
CA ASP A 83 5.58 -5.99 12.69
C ASP A 83 5.51 -5.22 14.01
N LYS A 84 6.26 -4.13 14.12
CA LYS A 84 6.36 -3.38 15.36
C LYS A 84 6.68 -1.92 15.06
N LEU A 85 6.02 -1.03 15.80
CA LEU A 85 6.29 0.40 15.75
C LEU A 85 6.71 0.85 17.16
N ASP A 86 7.97 1.29 17.27
CA ASP A 86 8.48 1.84 18.51
C ASP A 86 8.50 3.37 18.41
N VAL A 87 7.75 4.01 19.30
CA VAL A 87 7.68 5.48 19.34
C VAL A 87 8.16 5.92 20.73
N GLY A 88 9.20 6.73 20.74
CA GLY A 88 9.70 7.32 21.97
C GLY A 88 8.90 8.56 22.39
N ASP A 89 9.09 8.97 23.62
CA ASP A 89 8.47 10.20 24.17
C ASP A 89 9.20 11.47 23.71
#